data_452d709bf486a310593650a7faf0f8ac
#
_entry.id   452d709bf486a310593650a7faf0f8ac
#
_cell.length_a   1.000
_cell.length_b   1.000
_cell.length_c   1.000
_cell.angle_alpha   90.00
_cell.angle_beta   90.00
_cell.angle_gamma   90.00
#
_symmetry.space_group_name_H-M   'P 1'
#
loop_
_entity.id
_entity.type
_entity.pdbx_description
1 polymer ?
#
loop_
_entity_poly.entity_id
_entity_poly.type
_entity_poly.pdbx_seq_one_letter_code
_entity_poly.pdbx_strand_id
1 'polypeptide(L)'
;PIKPEIWRDKKIPEIKDLIHDKKVKKVVLARELILTANKEIPIETILEKLKEKNATSMIFNIDGFIGASPELLVSRFGNAVRANPLAGTATRHREENADNQSRQELLDSTKDAYEHKVTIEWLLKELLPFCSFIDADPEPRIMSLPHVHHLGTEVTGQLSQPAASILELVTALHPTPAVAGDPQTEALKIIKDIEGIDRRRYAGPVGWVDSSGNGEFAVGIRSAEILGKKAHLYAGVGLVADSEPQSELNETRSKFQTMLSTFLEL
;
A
#
# COMPACT_ATOMS: atom_id res chain seq x y z
N PRO A 1 -13.34 15.35 -3.82
CA PRO A 1 -12.02 14.92 -4.34
C PRO A 1 -11.28 16.07 -5.02
N ILE A 2 -9.96 16.10 -4.90
CA ILE A 2 -9.10 17.07 -5.57
C ILE A 2 -9.02 16.71 -7.06
N LYS A 3 -9.09 17.72 -7.94
CA LYS A 3 -8.94 17.53 -9.39
C LYS A 3 -7.55 16.92 -9.71
N PRO A 4 -7.48 15.94 -10.63
CA PRO A 4 -6.21 15.30 -11.01
C PRO A 4 -5.10 16.28 -11.42
N GLU A 5 -5.47 17.34 -12.14
CA GLU A 5 -4.53 18.36 -12.60
C GLU A 5 -3.93 19.17 -11.42
N ILE A 6 -4.75 19.52 -10.42
CA ILE A 6 -4.26 20.23 -9.21
C ILE A 6 -3.34 19.31 -8.41
N TRP A 7 -3.69 18.05 -8.29
CA TRP A 7 -2.87 17.05 -7.59
C TRP A 7 -1.51 16.88 -8.27
N ARG A 8 -1.50 16.72 -9.60
CA ARG A 8 -0.28 16.57 -10.41
C ARG A 8 0.57 17.85 -10.45
N ASP A 9 -0.05 19.01 -10.75
CA ASP A 9 0.69 20.23 -11.13
C ASP A 9 1.01 21.13 -9.95
N LYS A 10 0.39 20.89 -8.78
CA LYS A 10 0.64 21.69 -7.56
C LYS A 10 1.13 20.84 -6.40
N LYS A 11 0.40 19.76 -6.04
CA LYS A 11 0.70 18.99 -4.84
C LYS A 11 1.99 18.18 -4.95
N ILE A 12 2.22 17.51 -6.08
CA ILE A 12 3.46 16.75 -6.29
C ILE A 12 4.69 17.67 -6.30
N PRO A 13 4.73 18.79 -7.07
CA PRO A 13 5.86 19.71 -7.02
C PRO A 13 6.13 20.25 -5.61
N GLU A 14 5.11 20.65 -4.86
CA GLU A 14 5.25 21.12 -3.48
C GLU A 14 5.94 20.10 -2.57
N ILE A 15 5.58 18.81 -2.70
CA ILE A 15 6.23 17.73 -1.93
C ILE A 15 7.66 17.49 -2.43
N LYS A 16 7.90 17.51 -3.74
CA LYS A 16 9.25 17.35 -4.30
C LYS A 16 10.21 18.44 -3.79
N ASP A 17 9.75 19.68 -3.67
CA ASP A 17 10.56 20.76 -3.09
C ASP A 17 10.96 20.45 -1.63
N LEU A 18 10.03 19.91 -0.81
CA LEU A 18 10.34 19.49 0.56
C LEU A 18 11.34 18.33 0.61
N ILE A 19 11.31 17.42 -0.38
CA ILE A 19 12.27 16.33 -0.49
C ILE A 19 13.65 16.88 -0.91
N HIS A 20 13.71 17.79 -1.88
CA HIS A 20 14.96 18.45 -2.30
C HIS A 20 15.59 19.25 -1.15
N ASP A 21 14.78 19.89 -0.31
CA ASP A 21 15.21 20.58 0.91
C ASP A 21 15.68 19.61 2.02
N LYS A 22 15.66 18.28 1.76
CA LYS A 22 16.04 17.22 2.71
C LYS A 22 15.22 17.18 3.99
N LYS A 23 13.99 17.70 3.98
CA LYS A 23 13.06 17.63 5.12
C LYS A 23 12.50 16.21 5.28
N VAL A 24 12.32 15.51 4.17
CA VAL A 24 11.90 14.11 4.08
C VAL A 24 12.63 13.43 2.94
N LYS A 25 12.70 12.11 2.96
CA LYS A 25 13.25 11.28 1.86
C LYS A 25 12.14 10.80 0.94
N LYS A 26 10.96 10.51 1.51
CA LYS A 26 9.81 9.93 0.83
C LYS A 26 8.52 10.41 1.49
N VAL A 27 7.51 10.71 0.68
CA VAL A 27 6.13 10.97 1.15
C VAL A 27 5.15 10.22 0.26
N VAL A 28 4.21 9.49 0.85
CA VAL A 28 3.12 8.87 0.07
C VAL A 28 1.94 9.83 -0.01
N LEU A 29 1.63 10.29 -1.22
CA LEU A 29 0.51 11.17 -1.48
C LEU A 29 -0.66 10.39 -2.07
N ALA A 30 -1.83 10.45 -1.43
CA ALA A 30 -3.02 9.75 -1.88
C ALA A 30 -3.99 10.67 -2.65
N ARG A 31 -4.85 10.03 -3.42
CA ARG A 31 -6.02 10.60 -4.09
C ARG A 31 -7.27 9.85 -3.69
N GLU A 32 -8.37 10.57 -3.68
CA GLU A 32 -9.70 10.02 -3.47
C GLU A 32 -10.52 10.08 -4.76
N LEU A 33 -11.32 9.04 -5.00
CA LEU A 33 -12.34 9.00 -6.03
C LEU A 33 -13.66 8.57 -5.38
N ILE A 34 -14.74 9.34 -5.60
CA ILE A 34 -16.06 9.04 -5.06
C ILE A 34 -16.95 8.53 -6.18
N LEU A 35 -17.46 7.31 -5.99
CA LEU A 35 -18.53 6.76 -6.83
C LEU A 35 -19.88 6.99 -6.16
N THR A 36 -20.88 7.31 -6.95
CA THR A 36 -22.27 7.41 -6.48
C THR A 36 -23.16 6.51 -7.35
N ALA A 37 -23.80 5.54 -6.72
CA ALA A 37 -24.72 4.62 -7.37
C ALA A 37 -26.17 5.10 -7.24
N ASN A 38 -27.04 4.65 -8.15
CA ASN A 38 -28.48 4.92 -8.11
C ASN A 38 -29.20 4.13 -7.00
N LYS A 39 -28.64 2.97 -6.61
CA LYS A 39 -29.12 2.08 -5.53
C LYS A 39 -28.01 1.87 -4.50
N GLU A 40 -28.36 1.24 -3.39
CA GLU A 40 -27.36 0.78 -2.42
C GLU A 40 -26.36 -0.16 -3.08
N ILE A 41 -25.09 0.01 -2.73
CA ILE A 41 -23.99 -0.75 -3.31
C ILE A 41 -23.97 -2.14 -2.68
N PRO A 42 -24.09 -3.24 -3.48
CA PRO A 42 -24.17 -4.60 -2.97
C PRO A 42 -22.76 -5.09 -2.56
N ILE A 43 -22.41 -4.94 -1.29
CA ILE A 43 -21.06 -5.27 -0.77
C ILE A 43 -20.71 -6.74 -1.02
N GLU A 44 -21.65 -7.67 -0.83
CA GLU A 44 -21.42 -9.11 -1.03
C GLU A 44 -20.97 -9.43 -2.46
N THR A 45 -21.70 -8.88 -3.46
CA THR A 45 -21.36 -9.07 -4.88
C THR A 45 -19.98 -8.50 -5.20
N ILE A 46 -19.60 -7.35 -4.60
CA ILE A 46 -18.27 -6.77 -4.80
C ILE A 46 -17.20 -7.68 -4.20
N LEU A 47 -17.42 -8.23 -3.01
CA LEU A 47 -16.47 -9.12 -2.34
C LEU A 47 -16.24 -10.41 -3.15
N GLU A 48 -17.30 -11.00 -3.71
CA GLU A 48 -17.20 -12.16 -4.59
C GLU A 48 -16.31 -11.86 -5.80
N LYS A 49 -16.56 -10.75 -6.49
CA LYS A 49 -15.75 -10.31 -7.64
C LYS A 49 -14.31 -9.98 -7.27
N LEU A 50 -14.09 -9.34 -6.12
CA LEU A 50 -12.73 -9.08 -5.63
C LEU A 50 -11.98 -10.39 -5.39
N LYS A 51 -12.61 -11.38 -4.79
CA LYS A 51 -12.03 -12.69 -4.54
C LYS A 51 -11.68 -13.43 -5.83
N GLU A 52 -12.57 -13.42 -6.81
CA GLU A 52 -12.33 -14.03 -8.11
C GLU A 52 -11.13 -13.41 -8.85
N LYS A 53 -11.02 -12.09 -8.83
CA LYS A 53 -9.99 -11.35 -9.59
C LYS A 53 -8.65 -11.23 -8.87
N ASN A 54 -8.63 -11.37 -7.54
CA ASN A 54 -7.45 -11.09 -6.71
C ASN A 54 -7.10 -12.27 -5.80
N ALA A 55 -6.92 -13.46 -6.40
CA ALA A 55 -6.71 -14.71 -5.68
C ALA A 55 -5.51 -14.73 -4.71
N THR A 56 -4.51 -13.88 -4.93
CA THR A 56 -3.31 -13.77 -4.09
C THR A 56 -3.39 -12.65 -3.05
N SER A 57 -4.49 -11.89 -3.04
CA SER A 57 -4.68 -10.75 -2.13
C SER A 57 -5.52 -11.15 -0.91
N MET A 58 -5.31 -10.47 0.20
CA MET A 58 -6.14 -10.59 1.40
C MET A 58 -7.44 -9.81 1.19
N ILE A 59 -8.55 -10.53 1.08
CA ILE A 59 -9.88 -9.94 0.91
C ILE A 59 -10.46 -9.64 2.28
N PHE A 60 -10.96 -8.42 2.46
CA PHE A 60 -11.53 -8.02 3.74
C PHE A 60 -12.80 -7.19 3.59
N ASN A 61 -13.63 -7.26 4.63
CA ASN A 61 -14.78 -6.38 4.85
C ASN A 61 -14.92 -6.13 6.35
N ILE A 62 -14.76 -4.90 6.76
CA ILE A 62 -14.96 -4.44 8.14
C ILE A 62 -15.94 -3.29 8.09
N ASP A 63 -17.21 -3.55 8.33
CA ASP A 63 -18.30 -2.57 8.37
C ASP A 63 -18.25 -1.60 7.17
N GLY A 64 -18.29 -2.16 5.94
CA GLY A 64 -18.26 -1.39 4.69
C GLY A 64 -16.88 -0.89 4.23
N PHE A 65 -15.84 -1.05 5.02
CA PHE A 65 -14.47 -0.90 4.55
C PHE A 65 -14.03 -2.22 3.91
N ILE A 66 -14.00 -2.24 2.58
CA ILE A 66 -13.71 -3.44 1.79
C ILE A 66 -12.45 -3.28 0.96
N GLY A 67 -11.80 -4.39 0.65
CA GLY A 67 -10.62 -4.33 -0.22
C GLY A 67 -10.01 -5.69 -0.54
N ALA A 68 -8.99 -5.64 -1.41
CA ALA A 68 -8.16 -6.76 -1.82
C ALA A 68 -6.68 -6.35 -1.65
N SER A 69 -6.18 -6.42 -0.42
CA SER A 69 -4.81 -6.01 -0.11
C SER A 69 -3.79 -7.05 -0.56
N PRO A 70 -2.81 -6.67 -1.36
CA PRO A 70 -1.69 -7.54 -1.71
C PRO A 70 -0.56 -7.49 -0.68
N GLU A 71 -0.61 -6.58 0.31
CA GLU A 71 0.50 -6.27 1.19
C GLU A 71 0.27 -6.79 2.61
N LEU A 72 1.07 -7.80 2.99
CA LEU A 72 1.13 -8.29 4.35
C LEU A 72 1.95 -7.31 5.20
N LEU A 73 1.29 -6.59 6.10
CA LEU A 73 1.97 -5.74 7.08
C LEU A 73 2.82 -6.58 8.02
N VAL A 74 2.17 -7.54 8.68
CA VAL A 74 2.83 -8.51 9.56
C VAL A 74 1.91 -9.67 9.90
N SER A 75 2.47 -10.87 10.03
CA SER A 75 1.81 -12.02 10.65
C SER A 75 2.68 -12.57 11.77
N ARG A 76 2.02 -13.16 12.78
CA ARG A 76 2.65 -13.88 13.89
C ARG A 76 1.95 -15.19 14.11
N PHE A 77 2.72 -16.28 14.16
CA PHE A 77 2.24 -17.62 14.57
C PHE A 77 3.28 -18.25 15.50
N GLY A 78 2.95 -18.37 16.78
CA GLY A 78 3.91 -18.75 17.81
C GLY A 78 5.04 -17.72 17.91
N ASN A 79 6.26 -18.15 17.63
CA ASN A 79 7.43 -17.24 17.60
C ASN A 79 7.80 -16.79 16.18
N ALA A 80 7.19 -17.35 15.14
CA ALA A 80 7.45 -16.93 13.77
C ALA A 80 6.77 -15.61 13.46
N VAL A 81 7.51 -14.69 12.84
CA VAL A 81 7.01 -13.42 12.32
C VAL A 81 7.33 -13.33 10.83
N ARG A 82 6.39 -12.79 10.04
CA ARG A 82 6.55 -12.54 8.61
C ARG A 82 5.98 -11.19 8.24
N ALA A 83 6.56 -10.55 7.23
CA ALA A 83 6.03 -9.38 6.55
C ALA A 83 6.37 -9.48 5.06
N ASN A 84 5.59 -8.80 4.23
CA ASN A 84 5.86 -8.74 2.79
C ASN A 84 5.51 -7.34 2.27
N PRO A 85 6.35 -6.34 2.56
CA PRO A 85 6.15 -4.98 2.10
C PRO A 85 6.31 -4.89 0.59
N LEU A 86 5.49 -4.01 0.00
CA LEU A 86 5.48 -3.72 -1.43
C LEU A 86 5.82 -2.25 -1.66
N ALA A 87 6.79 -1.98 -2.52
CA ALA A 87 7.09 -0.63 -2.98
C ALA A 87 7.73 -0.68 -4.38
N GLY A 88 7.60 0.41 -5.14
CA GLY A 88 7.87 0.40 -6.56
C GLY A 88 6.69 -0.19 -7.35
N THR A 89 6.32 0.42 -8.47
CA THR A 89 5.12 0.03 -9.21
C THR A 89 5.31 0.24 -10.72
N ALA A 90 4.90 -0.76 -11.50
CA ALA A 90 4.72 -0.64 -12.94
C ALA A 90 3.31 -1.05 -13.36
N THR A 91 2.79 -0.46 -14.43
CA THR A 91 1.46 -0.79 -14.97
C THR A 91 1.51 -2.12 -15.71
N ARG A 92 0.50 -2.95 -15.52
CA ARG A 92 0.31 -4.16 -16.32
C ARG A 92 -0.29 -3.86 -17.69
N HIS A 93 0.18 -4.59 -18.69
CA HIS A 93 -0.32 -4.53 -20.05
C HIS A 93 -1.01 -5.84 -20.46
N ARG A 94 -1.99 -5.76 -21.37
CA ARG A 94 -2.67 -6.96 -21.90
C ARG A 94 -1.82 -7.71 -22.92
N GLU A 95 -0.96 -6.99 -23.60
CA GLU A 95 -0.03 -7.54 -24.59
C GLU A 95 1.21 -8.05 -23.86
N GLU A 96 1.58 -9.31 -24.08
CA GLU A 96 2.59 -10.03 -23.30
C GLU A 96 3.98 -9.40 -23.39
N ASN A 97 4.40 -8.94 -24.59
CA ASN A 97 5.71 -8.30 -24.75
C ASN A 97 5.78 -6.98 -23.99
N ALA A 98 4.72 -6.15 -24.06
CA ALA A 98 4.65 -4.90 -23.31
C ALA A 98 4.59 -5.15 -21.77
N ASP A 99 3.91 -6.21 -21.32
CA ASP A 99 3.85 -6.58 -19.90
C ASP A 99 5.23 -7.05 -19.40
N ASN A 100 5.95 -7.86 -20.19
CA ASN A 100 7.30 -8.31 -19.88
C ASN A 100 8.31 -7.14 -19.88
N GLN A 101 8.19 -6.20 -20.83
CA GLN A 101 9.00 -4.99 -20.85
C GLN A 101 8.76 -4.15 -19.58
N SER A 102 7.50 -3.93 -19.21
CA SER A 102 7.12 -3.19 -17.99
C SER A 102 7.68 -3.83 -16.72
N ARG A 103 7.71 -5.16 -16.63
CA ARG A 103 8.33 -5.89 -15.51
C ARG A 103 9.84 -5.68 -15.48
N GLN A 104 10.50 -5.73 -16.63
CA GLN A 104 11.94 -5.54 -16.71
C GLN A 104 12.33 -4.10 -16.37
N GLU A 105 11.59 -3.13 -16.88
CA GLU A 105 11.80 -1.71 -16.56
C GLU A 105 11.64 -1.44 -15.05
N LEU A 106 10.69 -2.11 -14.37
CA LEU A 106 10.54 -2.01 -12.92
C LEU A 106 11.75 -2.58 -12.16
N LEU A 107 12.30 -3.73 -12.60
CA LEU A 107 13.50 -4.32 -12.00
C LEU A 107 14.74 -3.45 -12.21
N ASP A 108 14.85 -2.79 -13.36
CA ASP A 108 16.00 -1.95 -13.72
C ASP A 108 15.88 -0.50 -13.21
N SER A 109 14.70 -0.14 -12.64
CA SER A 109 14.40 1.21 -12.15
C SER A 109 15.19 1.53 -10.87
N THR A 110 16.13 2.43 -10.95
CA THR A 110 16.87 2.92 -9.76
C THR A 110 15.97 3.67 -8.78
N LYS A 111 14.95 4.39 -9.29
CA LYS A 111 13.93 5.07 -8.47
C LYS A 111 13.15 4.07 -7.64
N ASP A 112 12.58 3.04 -8.29
CA ASP A 112 11.73 2.06 -7.62
C ASP A 112 12.54 1.16 -6.67
N ALA A 113 13.78 0.81 -7.04
CA ALA A 113 14.71 0.10 -6.16
C ALA A 113 15.03 0.93 -4.90
N TYR A 114 15.25 2.24 -5.03
CA TYR A 114 15.48 3.13 -3.89
C TYR A 114 14.24 3.24 -2.99
N GLU A 115 13.05 3.43 -3.58
CA GLU A 115 11.78 3.48 -2.84
C GLU A 115 11.58 2.19 -2.03
N HIS A 116 11.82 1.04 -2.66
CA HIS A 116 11.70 -0.27 -2.03
C HIS A 116 12.71 -0.45 -0.89
N LYS A 117 13.99 -0.11 -1.15
CA LYS A 117 15.05 -0.20 -0.16
C LYS A 117 14.74 0.58 1.12
N VAL A 118 14.27 1.82 1.01
CA VAL A 118 13.86 2.65 2.17
C VAL A 118 12.81 1.91 3.00
N THR A 119 11.86 1.26 2.35
CA THR A 119 10.79 0.53 3.04
C THR A 119 11.32 -0.71 3.77
N ILE A 120 12.22 -1.49 3.14
CA ILE A 120 12.80 -2.69 3.73
C ILE A 120 13.73 -2.35 4.91
N GLU A 121 14.64 -1.39 4.74
CA GLU A 121 15.56 -0.96 5.81
C GLU A 121 14.79 -0.47 7.04
N TRP A 122 13.72 0.29 6.83
CA TRP A 122 12.86 0.75 7.90
C TRP A 122 12.17 -0.43 8.60
N LEU A 123 11.55 -1.36 7.85
CA LEU A 123 10.86 -2.53 8.41
C LEU A 123 11.78 -3.38 9.27
N LEU A 124 12.98 -3.69 8.76
CA LEU A 124 13.98 -4.47 9.49
C LEU A 124 14.39 -3.77 10.79
N LYS A 125 14.60 -2.46 10.74
CA LYS A 125 14.96 -1.65 11.93
C LYS A 125 13.85 -1.70 12.98
N GLU A 126 12.59 -1.57 12.60
CA GLU A 126 11.47 -1.56 13.53
C GLU A 126 11.15 -2.97 14.09
N LEU A 127 11.39 -4.05 13.32
CA LEU A 127 11.19 -5.42 13.79
C LEU A 127 12.36 -5.95 14.64
N LEU A 128 13.57 -5.48 14.40
CA LEU A 128 14.78 -5.98 15.07
C LEU A 128 14.67 -6.01 16.61
N PRO A 129 14.07 -5.02 17.30
CA PRO A 129 13.94 -5.06 18.76
C PRO A 129 13.07 -6.20 19.29
N PHE A 130 12.19 -6.75 18.47
CA PHE A 130 11.27 -7.82 18.83
C PHE A 130 11.81 -9.21 18.48
N CYS A 131 12.87 -9.29 17.67
CA CYS A 131 13.35 -10.54 17.08
C CYS A 131 14.69 -10.98 17.65
N SER A 132 14.82 -12.28 17.90
CA SER A 132 16.11 -12.93 18.14
C SER A 132 16.86 -13.21 16.83
N PHE A 133 16.12 -13.32 15.74
CA PHE A 133 16.59 -13.47 14.37
C PHE A 133 15.61 -12.80 13.40
N ILE A 134 16.13 -12.12 12.38
CA ILE A 134 15.34 -11.56 11.28
C ILE A 134 16.18 -11.59 10.01
N ASP A 135 15.55 -11.97 8.90
CA ASP A 135 16.15 -12.05 7.59
C ASP A 135 15.17 -11.54 6.51
N ALA A 136 15.71 -11.04 5.44
CA ALA A 136 14.95 -10.58 4.28
C ALA A 136 15.55 -11.18 3.01
N ASP A 137 14.70 -11.49 2.04
CA ASP A 137 15.17 -11.90 0.71
C ASP A 137 16.19 -10.85 0.19
N PRO A 138 17.35 -11.28 -0.33
CA PRO A 138 18.42 -10.36 -0.74
C PRO A 138 18.04 -9.50 -1.93
N GLU A 139 17.17 -10.00 -2.80
CA GLU A 139 16.68 -9.32 -3.99
C GLU A 139 15.15 -9.26 -3.99
N PRO A 140 14.56 -8.13 -4.36
CA PRO A 140 13.11 -8.04 -4.49
C PRO A 140 12.60 -8.88 -5.65
N ARG A 141 11.39 -9.40 -5.52
CA ARG A 141 10.70 -10.17 -6.56
C ARG A 141 9.57 -9.34 -7.16
N ILE A 142 9.27 -9.58 -8.44
CA ILE A 142 8.07 -9.03 -9.06
C ILE A 142 6.84 -9.73 -8.49
N MET A 143 5.97 -8.97 -7.86
CA MET A 143 4.62 -9.38 -7.51
C MET A 143 3.63 -8.84 -8.53
N SER A 144 3.08 -9.73 -9.36
CA SER A 144 2.12 -9.37 -10.40
C SER A 144 0.70 -9.43 -9.88
N LEU A 145 0.01 -8.30 -9.90
CA LEU A 145 -1.42 -8.16 -9.59
C LEU A 145 -2.23 -7.95 -10.88
N PRO A 146 -3.55 -7.93 -10.87
CA PRO A 146 -4.35 -7.77 -12.09
C PRO A 146 -4.04 -6.53 -12.93
N HIS A 147 -3.67 -5.41 -12.30
CA HIS A 147 -3.50 -4.11 -12.97
C HIS A 147 -2.11 -3.48 -12.81
N VAL A 148 -1.29 -4.01 -11.92
CA VAL A 148 0.04 -3.47 -11.62
C VAL A 148 1.02 -4.59 -11.26
N HIS A 149 2.31 -4.32 -11.46
CA HIS A 149 3.41 -5.06 -10.86
C HIS A 149 4.00 -4.26 -9.71
N HIS A 150 4.46 -4.93 -8.66
CA HIS A 150 5.20 -4.35 -7.55
C HIS A 150 6.53 -5.08 -7.34
N LEU A 151 7.49 -4.39 -6.74
CA LEU A 151 8.60 -5.05 -6.06
C LEU A 151 8.12 -5.48 -4.67
N GLY A 152 8.40 -6.72 -4.30
CA GLY A 152 8.08 -7.30 -3.00
C GLY A 152 9.28 -8.04 -2.41
N THR A 153 9.46 -7.95 -1.10
CA THR A 153 10.51 -8.68 -0.39
C THR A 153 9.90 -9.41 0.79
N GLU A 154 10.09 -10.73 0.84
CA GLU A 154 9.67 -11.50 2.00
C GLU A 154 10.65 -11.26 3.15
N VAL A 155 10.11 -10.89 4.31
CA VAL A 155 10.84 -10.74 5.56
C VAL A 155 10.33 -11.80 6.53
N THR A 156 11.24 -12.57 7.09
CA THR A 156 10.95 -13.63 8.06
C THR A 156 11.80 -13.46 9.30
N GLY A 157 11.28 -13.85 10.45
CA GLY A 157 12.03 -13.76 11.69
C GLY A 157 11.48 -14.64 12.78
N GLN A 158 12.22 -14.68 13.87
CA GLN A 158 11.85 -15.37 15.10
C GLN A 158 11.82 -14.36 16.26
N LEU A 159 10.68 -14.26 16.92
CA LEU A 159 10.49 -13.35 18.05
C LEU A 159 11.34 -13.79 19.26
N SER A 160 11.88 -12.80 19.96
CA SER A 160 12.52 -12.98 21.27
C SER A 160 11.49 -13.36 22.34
N GLN A 161 11.94 -13.92 23.47
CA GLN A 161 11.08 -14.24 24.59
C GLN A 161 11.14 -13.15 25.69
N PRO A 162 9.98 -12.74 26.24
CA PRO A 162 8.62 -13.14 25.88
C PRO A 162 8.21 -12.59 24.51
N ALA A 163 7.51 -13.41 23.71
CA ALA A 163 7.15 -13.04 22.35
C ALA A 163 6.11 -11.92 22.33
N ALA A 164 6.39 -10.83 21.60
CA ALA A 164 5.45 -9.75 21.38
C ALA A 164 4.17 -10.26 20.69
N SER A 165 3.01 -9.73 21.06
CA SER A 165 1.74 -10.03 20.39
C SER A 165 1.69 -9.41 19.00
N ILE A 166 0.79 -9.92 18.14
CA ILE A 166 0.58 -9.32 16.82
C ILE A 166 0.20 -7.84 16.91
N LEU A 167 -0.54 -7.40 17.94
CA LEU A 167 -0.94 -6.00 18.12
C LEU A 167 0.24 -5.09 18.47
N GLU A 168 1.21 -5.57 19.26
CA GLU A 168 2.45 -4.85 19.53
C GLU A 168 3.26 -4.68 18.25
N LEU A 169 3.39 -5.72 17.44
CA LEU A 169 4.07 -5.67 16.15
C LEU A 169 3.39 -4.70 15.17
N VAL A 170 2.05 -4.76 15.05
CA VAL A 170 1.28 -3.81 14.22
C VAL A 170 1.49 -2.37 14.68
N THR A 171 1.50 -2.13 16.00
CA THR A 171 1.71 -0.78 16.56
C THR A 171 3.10 -0.24 16.22
N ALA A 172 4.12 -1.09 16.24
CA ALA A 172 5.48 -0.71 15.88
C ALA A 172 5.65 -0.45 14.37
N LEU A 173 4.94 -1.21 13.54
CA LEU A 173 5.09 -1.17 12.08
C LEU A 173 4.14 -0.23 11.34
N HIS A 174 3.13 0.31 11.99
CA HIS A 174 2.16 1.15 11.30
C HIS A 174 2.29 2.62 11.71
N PRO A 175 2.21 3.55 10.72
CA PRO A 175 2.20 3.34 9.27
C PRO A 175 3.60 3.12 8.66
N THR A 176 3.69 2.22 7.67
CA THR A 176 4.95 1.96 6.97
C THR A 176 5.34 3.12 6.03
N PRO A 177 6.62 3.22 5.60
CA PRO A 177 7.02 4.15 4.54
C PRO A 177 6.33 3.90 3.19
N ALA A 178 5.73 2.71 2.99
CA ALA A 178 4.95 2.40 1.78
C ALA A 178 3.59 3.12 1.74
N VAL A 179 3.08 3.61 2.88
CA VAL A 179 1.78 4.32 2.96
C VAL A 179 1.86 5.70 3.61
N ALA A 180 2.96 6.02 4.31
CA ALA A 180 3.21 7.33 4.91
C ALA A 180 4.43 8.03 4.30
N GLY A 181 5.63 7.52 4.57
CA GLY A 181 6.91 8.07 4.11
C GLY A 181 8.01 7.94 5.15
N ASP A 182 9.18 8.54 4.87
CA ASP A 182 10.36 8.51 5.72
C ASP A 182 11.05 9.89 5.76
N PRO A 183 11.38 10.47 6.94
CA PRO A 183 10.97 10.01 8.28
C PRO A 183 9.45 10.08 8.49
N GLN A 184 8.91 9.12 9.26
CA GLN A 184 7.48 8.92 9.44
C GLN A 184 6.75 10.17 9.98
N THR A 185 7.27 10.78 11.05
CA THR A 185 6.63 11.94 11.72
C THR A 185 6.49 13.13 10.78
N GLU A 186 7.55 13.46 10.04
CA GLU A 186 7.58 14.55 9.08
C GLU A 186 6.66 14.26 7.89
N ALA A 187 6.68 13.03 7.38
CA ALA A 187 5.82 12.61 6.29
C ALA A 187 4.33 12.71 6.67
N LEU A 188 3.95 12.25 7.85
CA LEU A 188 2.57 12.34 8.34
C LEU A 188 2.11 13.81 8.49
N LYS A 189 2.99 14.71 8.93
CA LYS A 189 2.70 16.13 9.01
C LYS A 189 2.46 16.73 7.62
N ILE A 190 3.33 16.41 6.66
CA ILE A 190 3.20 16.86 5.27
C ILE A 190 1.89 16.34 4.65
N ILE A 191 1.57 15.05 4.85
CA ILE A 191 0.31 14.46 4.38
C ILE A 191 -0.88 15.24 4.94
N LYS A 192 -0.91 15.49 6.24
CA LYS A 192 -1.98 16.23 6.90
C LYS A 192 -2.15 17.64 6.34
N ASP A 193 -1.05 18.34 6.08
CA ASP A 193 -1.06 19.75 5.67
C ASP A 193 -1.34 19.90 4.16
N ILE A 194 -0.84 18.97 3.33
CA ILE A 194 -0.83 19.12 1.87
C ILE A 194 -1.89 18.25 1.18
N GLU A 195 -2.14 17.02 1.62
CA GLU A 195 -2.96 16.04 0.87
C GLU A 195 -4.38 16.52 0.62
N GLY A 196 -5.04 17.08 1.64
CA GLY A 196 -6.35 17.72 1.52
C GLY A 196 -7.53 16.75 1.32
N ILE A 197 -7.37 15.48 1.72
CA ILE A 197 -8.43 14.46 1.79
C ILE A 197 -8.44 13.82 3.17
N ASP A 198 -9.58 13.26 3.56
CA ASP A 198 -9.67 12.39 4.73
C ASP A 198 -9.45 10.93 4.29
N ARG A 199 -8.37 10.33 4.71
CA ARG A 199 -8.04 8.93 4.39
C ARG A 199 -8.97 7.92 5.06
N ARG A 200 -9.71 8.30 6.11
CA ARG A 200 -10.56 7.40 6.89
C ARG A 200 -9.76 6.15 7.32
N ARG A 201 -10.23 4.94 6.95
CA ARG A 201 -9.55 3.67 7.21
C ARG A 201 -8.52 3.26 6.14
N TYR A 202 -8.45 4.00 5.02
CA TYR A 202 -7.47 3.73 3.97
C TYR A 202 -6.04 3.75 4.51
N ALA A 203 -5.25 2.78 4.08
CA ALA A 203 -3.87 2.53 4.50
C ALA A 203 -3.72 2.08 5.97
N GLY A 204 -4.80 2.02 6.75
CA GLY A 204 -4.79 1.46 8.12
C GLY A 204 -4.56 -0.04 8.13
N PRO A 205 -4.10 -0.61 9.25
CA PRO A 205 -3.95 -2.06 9.41
C PRO A 205 -5.33 -2.71 9.48
N VAL A 206 -5.52 -3.81 8.75
CA VAL A 206 -6.73 -4.62 8.76
C VAL A 206 -6.38 -6.09 8.91
N GLY A 207 -6.99 -6.79 9.86
CA GLY A 207 -6.63 -8.16 10.14
C GLY A 207 -7.37 -8.75 11.34
N TRP A 208 -6.77 -9.77 11.94
CA TRP A 208 -7.33 -10.50 13.07
C TRP A 208 -6.25 -10.87 14.08
N VAL A 209 -6.68 -11.09 15.31
CA VAL A 209 -5.86 -11.57 16.43
C VAL A 209 -6.61 -12.65 17.20
N ASP A 210 -5.93 -13.71 17.61
CA ASP A 210 -6.46 -14.74 18.50
C ASP A 210 -6.09 -14.48 19.96
N SER A 211 -6.65 -15.31 20.87
CA SER A 211 -6.41 -15.22 22.30
C SER A 211 -4.97 -15.53 22.72
N SER A 212 -4.16 -16.13 21.84
CA SER A 212 -2.73 -16.41 22.06
C SER A 212 -1.82 -15.29 21.55
N GLY A 213 -2.41 -14.21 21.01
CA GLY A 213 -1.67 -13.10 20.42
C GLY A 213 -1.11 -13.39 19.04
N ASN A 214 -1.50 -14.49 18.39
CA ASN A 214 -1.23 -14.73 16.97
C ASN A 214 -2.19 -13.92 16.12
N GLY A 215 -1.85 -13.74 14.84
CA GLY A 215 -2.71 -13.05 13.90
C GLY A 215 -2.01 -12.67 12.62
N GLU A 216 -2.79 -12.02 11.76
CA GLU A 216 -2.32 -11.54 10.48
C GLU A 216 -2.98 -10.21 10.16
N PHE A 217 -2.19 -9.21 9.78
CA PHE A 217 -2.65 -7.90 9.39
C PHE A 217 -2.10 -7.50 8.03
N ALA A 218 -3.00 -7.05 7.17
CA ALA A 218 -2.70 -6.41 5.89
C ALA A 218 -2.68 -4.89 6.02
N VAL A 219 -2.05 -4.22 5.07
CA VAL A 219 -2.23 -2.78 4.85
C VAL A 219 -3.55 -2.56 4.10
N GLY A 220 -4.45 -1.71 4.58
CA GLY A 220 -5.78 -1.46 4.01
C GLY A 220 -5.74 -0.63 2.73
N ILE A 221 -5.11 -1.17 1.69
CA ILE A 221 -5.02 -0.59 0.35
C ILE A 221 -5.80 -1.41 -0.68
N ARG A 222 -5.92 -0.90 -1.91
CA ARG A 222 -6.83 -1.47 -2.93
C ARG A 222 -8.23 -1.63 -2.35
N SER A 223 -8.72 -0.57 -1.73
CA SER A 223 -9.87 -0.56 -0.84
C SER A 223 -10.86 0.54 -1.19
N ALA A 224 -12.07 0.37 -0.68
CA ALA A 224 -13.11 1.38 -0.70
C ALA A 224 -13.83 1.43 0.65
N GLU A 225 -14.28 2.61 1.04
CA GLU A 225 -15.23 2.83 2.13
C GLU A 225 -16.62 2.97 1.52
N ILE A 226 -17.52 2.02 1.77
CA ILE A 226 -18.89 2.02 1.25
C ILE A 226 -19.84 2.57 2.30
N LEU A 227 -20.59 3.60 1.93
CA LEU A 227 -21.59 4.27 2.75
C LEU A 227 -22.92 4.36 1.95
N GLY A 228 -23.72 3.31 2.02
CA GLY A 228 -24.98 3.19 1.28
C GLY A 228 -24.74 3.25 -0.23
N LYS A 229 -25.12 4.37 -0.85
CA LYS A 229 -24.97 4.59 -2.31
C LYS A 229 -23.63 5.18 -2.71
N LYS A 230 -22.74 5.47 -1.78
CA LYS A 230 -21.43 6.07 -2.06
C LYS A 230 -20.32 5.11 -1.73
N ALA A 231 -19.30 5.12 -2.58
CA ALA A 231 -18.03 4.45 -2.32
C ALA A 231 -16.88 5.44 -2.46
N HIS A 232 -16.06 5.53 -1.44
CA HIS A 232 -14.84 6.33 -1.40
C HIS A 232 -13.65 5.40 -1.67
N LEU A 233 -13.05 5.55 -2.83
CA LEU A 233 -11.88 4.79 -3.26
C LEU A 233 -10.62 5.62 -3.08
N TYR A 234 -9.52 4.96 -2.74
CA TYR A 234 -8.24 5.63 -2.52
C TYR A 234 -7.10 4.95 -3.29
N ALA A 235 -6.14 5.76 -3.73
CA ALA A 235 -4.88 5.28 -4.29
C ALA A 235 -3.77 6.25 -3.95
N GLY A 236 -2.65 5.74 -3.44
CA GLY A 236 -1.46 6.50 -3.08
C GLY A 236 -0.24 6.10 -3.89
N VAL A 237 0.70 7.01 -4.02
CA VAL A 237 2.01 6.79 -4.64
C VAL A 237 3.12 7.35 -3.76
N GLY A 238 4.26 6.67 -3.73
CA GLY A 238 5.45 7.11 -3.02
C GLY A 238 6.23 8.13 -3.82
N LEU A 239 6.25 9.38 -3.35
CA LEU A 239 7.02 10.45 -3.97
C LEU A 239 8.44 10.47 -3.41
N VAL A 240 9.41 10.46 -4.31
CA VAL A 240 10.85 10.64 -4.07
C VAL A 240 11.38 11.76 -4.97
N ALA A 241 12.66 12.12 -4.84
CA ALA A 241 13.25 13.24 -5.59
C ALA A 241 13.04 13.14 -7.11
N ASP A 242 13.18 11.93 -7.65
CA ASP A 242 13.10 11.67 -9.10
C ASP A 242 11.68 11.34 -9.60
N SER A 243 10.66 11.46 -8.75
CA SER A 243 9.27 11.22 -9.15
C SER A 243 8.80 12.19 -10.23
N GLU A 244 8.18 11.62 -11.28
CA GLU A 244 7.62 12.40 -12.40
C GLU A 244 6.10 12.57 -12.24
N PRO A 245 5.58 13.81 -12.14
CA PRO A 245 4.18 14.07 -11.78
C PRO A 245 3.13 13.35 -12.65
N GLN A 246 3.39 13.24 -13.96
CA GLN A 246 2.46 12.56 -14.86
C GLN A 246 2.50 11.04 -14.67
N SER A 247 3.69 10.47 -14.43
CA SER A 247 3.85 9.04 -14.14
C SER A 247 3.12 8.67 -12.86
N GLU A 248 3.29 9.47 -11.79
CA GLU A 248 2.64 9.26 -10.48
C GLU A 248 1.11 9.34 -10.59
N LEU A 249 0.60 10.29 -11.40
CA LEU A 249 -0.84 10.37 -11.68
C LEU A 249 -1.35 9.11 -12.38
N ASN A 250 -0.61 8.59 -13.36
CA ASN A 250 -0.99 7.37 -14.09
C ASN A 250 -0.93 6.14 -13.18
N GLU A 251 0.05 6.05 -12.29
CA GLU A 251 0.15 5.00 -11.28
C GLU A 251 -1.09 4.98 -10.37
N THR A 252 -1.56 6.14 -9.87
CA THR A 252 -2.81 6.16 -9.11
C THR A 252 -4.00 5.67 -9.91
N ARG A 253 -4.08 5.99 -11.21
CA ARG A 253 -5.14 5.50 -12.11
C ARG A 253 -5.14 3.98 -12.21
N SER A 254 -3.95 3.37 -12.39
CA SER A 254 -3.80 1.92 -12.43
C SER A 254 -4.19 1.26 -11.11
N LYS A 255 -3.80 1.86 -9.98
CA LYS A 255 -4.16 1.37 -8.64
C LYS A 255 -5.66 1.43 -8.36
N PHE A 256 -6.37 2.44 -8.85
CA PHE A 256 -7.82 2.52 -8.73
C PHE A 256 -8.55 1.39 -9.48
N GLN A 257 -7.96 0.83 -10.55
CA GLN A 257 -8.63 -0.18 -11.38
C GLN A 257 -9.02 -1.43 -10.61
N THR A 258 -8.28 -1.82 -9.58
CA THR A 258 -8.63 -2.96 -8.73
C THR A 258 -10.05 -2.86 -8.19
N MET A 259 -10.42 -1.68 -7.68
CA MET A 259 -11.77 -1.43 -7.18
C MET A 259 -12.74 -1.03 -8.31
N LEU A 260 -12.34 -0.11 -9.19
CA LEU A 260 -13.19 0.40 -10.27
C LEU A 260 -13.72 -0.71 -11.18
N SER A 261 -12.88 -1.65 -11.61
CA SER A 261 -13.31 -2.76 -12.47
C SER A 261 -14.38 -3.63 -11.80
N THR A 262 -14.37 -3.71 -10.46
CA THR A 262 -15.35 -4.47 -9.69
C THR A 262 -16.70 -3.75 -9.62
N PHE A 263 -16.68 -2.42 -9.43
CA PHE A 263 -17.90 -1.61 -9.39
C PHE A 263 -18.56 -1.45 -10.76
N LEU A 264 -17.78 -1.34 -11.85
CA LEU A 264 -18.31 -1.14 -13.20
C LEU A 264 -18.98 -2.40 -13.80
N GLU A 265 -18.81 -3.54 -13.16
CA GLU A 265 -19.44 -4.80 -13.56
C GLU A 265 -20.73 -5.11 -12.77
N LEU A 266 -21.18 -4.19 -11.91
CA LEU A 266 -22.47 -4.29 -11.19
C LEU A 266 -23.64 -3.92 -12.09
#